data_6d1d96ba4780802cee022c5357db50c5
#
_entry.id   6d1d96ba4780802cee022c5357db50c5
#
_cell.length_a   1.000
_cell.length_b   1.000
_cell.length_c   1.000
_cell.angle_alpha   90.00
_cell.angle_beta   90.00
_cell.angle_gamma   90.00
#
_symmetry.space_group_name_H-M   'P 1'
#
loop_
_entity.id
_entity.type
_entity.pdbx_description
1 polymer ?
#
loop_
_entity_poly.entity_id
_entity_poly.type
_entity_poly.pdbx_seq_one_letter_code
_entity_poly.pdbx_strand_id
1 'polypeptide(L)'
;TVLNRLSELDQIEYDLIRVAEAKKLGIRASTLDNEITKLRGQKASHETPFGRPVEPWHDPVDGVAHLDSIFETLKRFIAAKPEVLRAATLWTSFTWFIDDVRVAPLAIITSPEKRCGKTLLSTLMSRLCRDPLLASNISPSALFRSIEKWKPTLILDETDTFLKENEDLRGLINSGHTQNTAFVIGCTGEN
;
A
#
# COMPACT_ATOMS: atom_id res chain seq x y z
N THR A 1 12.34 19.71 -15.39
CA THR A 1 13.23 19.50 -16.55
C THR A 1 12.40 19.26 -17.81
N VAL A 2 13.00 19.55 -19.01
CA VAL A 2 12.33 19.31 -20.31
C VAL A 2 11.88 17.86 -20.44
N LEU A 3 12.70 16.90 -20.02
CA LEU A 3 12.39 15.48 -20.08
C LEU A 3 11.13 15.11 -19.23
N ASN A 4 10.96 15.70 -18.06
CA ASN A 4 9.77 15.47 -17.24
C ASN A 4 8.50 15.96 -17.94
N ARG A 5 8.52 17.16 -18.52
CA ARG A 5 7.42 17.70 -19.32
C ARG A 5 7.06 16.76 -20.48
N LEU A 6 8.07 16.30 -21.23
CA LEU A 6 7.86 15.40 -22.37
C LEU A 6 7.33 14.03 -21.94
N SER A 7 7.68 13.54 -20.74
CA SER A 7 7.16 12.24 -20.22
C SER A 7 5.69 12.30 -19.83
N GLU A 8 5.11 13.50 -19.62
CA GLU A 8 3.72 13.73 -19.23
C GLU A 8 2.76 13.87 -20.42
N LEU A 9 3.30 14.11 -21.61
CA LEU A 9 2.49 14.20 -22.83
C LEU A 9 1.92 12.82 -23.20
N ASP A 10 0.75 12.83 -23.83
CA ASP A 10 0.24 11.61 -24.45
C ASP A 10 1.13 11.15 -25.60
N GLN A 11 0.91 9.93 -26.10
CA GLN A 11 1.77 9.36 -27.12
C GLN A 11 1.73 10.15 -28.45
N ILE A 12 0.57 10.67 -28.80
CA ILE A 12 0.37 11.41 -30.04
C ILE A 12 1.04 12.78 -29.95
N GLU A 13 0.83 13.49 -28.87
CA GLU A 13 1.46 14.79 -28.59
C GLU A 13 2.99 14.66 -28.56
N TYR A 14 3.50 13.60 -27.93
CA TYR A 14 4.93 13.33 -27.89
C TYR A 14 5.49 13.07 -29.29
N ASP A 15 4.84 12.22 -30.10
CA ASP A 15 5.30 11.88 -31.45
C ASP A 15 5.34 13.09 -32.39
N LEU A 16 4.44 14.05 -32.22
CA LEU A 16 4.40 15.29 -32.99
C LEU A 16 5.62 16.20 -32.73
N ILE A 17 6.14 16.22 -31.51
CA ILE A 17 7.18 17.18 -31.11
C ILE A 17 8.55 16.55 -30.88
N ARG A 18 8.65 15.22 -30.74
CA ARG A 18 9.89 14.50 -30.35
C ARG A 18 11.12 14.84 -31.20
N VAL A 19 10.94 14.94 -32.51
CA VAL A 19 12.06 15.22 -33.43
C VAL A 19 12.57 16.64 -33.24
N ALA A 20 11.68 17.60 -33.09
CA ALA A 20 12.01 18.99 -32.84
C ALA A 20 12.70 19.19 -31.47
N GLU A 21 12.17 18.55 -30.44
CA GLU A 21 12.74 18.60 -29.09
C GLU A 21 14.11 17.88 -29.00
N ALA A 22 14.25 16.74 -29.65
CA ALA A 22 15.55 16.04 -29.75
C ALA A 22 16.61 16.92 -30.42
N LYS A 23 16.25 17.63 -31.50
CA LYS A 23 17.16 18.57 -32.19
C LYS A 23 17.54 19.74 -31.29
N LYS A 24 16.60 20.30 -30.49
CA LYS A 24 16.90 21.36 -29.54
C LYS A 24 17.84 20.90 -28.41
N LEU A 25 17.71 19.65 -27.99
CA LEU A 25 18.56 19.05 -26.97
C LEU A 25 19.91 18.56 -27.51
N GLY A 26 20.14 18.59 -28.85
CA GLY A 26 21.36 18.13 -29.45
C GLY A 26 21.55 16.60 -29.41
N ILE A 27 20.46 15.83 -29.27
CA ILE A 27 20.47 14.37 -29.17
C ILE A 27 19.67 13.73 -30.31
N ARG A 28 19.88 12.42 -30.53
CA ARG A 28 19.08 11.66 -31.49
C ARG A 28 17.67 11.42 -30.96
N ALA A 29 16.66 11.40 -31.83
CA ALA A 29 15.27 11.12 -31.44
C ALA A 29 15.16 9.76 -30.73
N SER A 30 15.87 8.73 -31.16
CA SER A 30 15.90 7.42 -30.51
C SER A 30 16.47 7.47 -29.07
N THR A 31 17.45 8.33 -28.82
CA THR A 31 17.99 8.54 -27.48
C THR A 31 16.95 9.21 -26.58
N LEU A 32 16.24 10.22 -27.11
CA LEU A 32 15.14 10.87 -26.40
C LEU A 32 14.01 9.88 -26.12
N ASP A 33 13.62 9.05 -27.10
CA ASP A 33 12.58 8.03 -26.95
C ASP A 33 12.93 7.05 -25.82
N ASN A 34 14.20 6.59 -25.76
CA ASN A 34 14.65 5.69 -24.70
C ASN A 34 14.60 6.34 -23.31
N GLU A 35 15.02 7.61 -23.19
CA GLU A 35 14.98 8.30 -21.90
C GLU A 35 13.52 8.60 -21.45
N ILE A 36 12.64 8.98 -22.38
CA ILE A 36 11.23 9.17 -22.08
C ILE A 36 10.56 7.85 -21.71
N THR A 37 10.88 6.75 -22.39
CA THR A 37 10.38 5.41 -22.04
C THR A 37 10.85 4.99 -20.66
N LYS A 38 12.11 5.24 -20.29
CA LYS A 38 12.62 4.99 -18.93
C LYS A 38 11.88 5.83 -17.88
N LEU A 39 11.71 7.13 -18.15
CA LEU A 39 10.99 8.03 -17.23
C LEU A 39 9.52 7.62 -17.07
N ARG A 40 8.85 7.25 -18.16
CA ARG A 40 7.48 6.71 -18.12
C ARG A 40 7.44 5.37 -17.38
N GLY A 41 8.41 4.50 -17.62
CA GLY A 41 8.57 3.23 -16.92
C GLY A 41 8.84 3.42 -15.41
N GLN A 42 9.66 4.39 -15.04
CA GLN A 42 9.89 4.76 -13.65
C GLN A 42 8.62 5.35 -13.00
N LYS A 43 7.86 6.20 -13.72
CA LYS A 43 6.56 6.70 -13.26
C LYS A 43 5.52 5.57 -13.14
N ALA A 44 5.46 4.66 -14.11
CA ALA A 44 4.58 3.48 -14.07
C ALA A 44 5.01 2.47 -12.98
N SER A 45 6.32 2.38 -12.67
CA SER A 45 6.79 1.57 -11.52
C SER A 45 6.45 2.19 -10.16
N HIS A 46 6.07 3.47 -10.13
CA HIS A 46 5.49 4.16 -8.98
C HIS A 46 3.96 4.15 -8.96
N GLU A 47 3.29 3.56 -9.94
CA GLU A 47 1.87 3.26 -9.84
C GLU A 47 1.68 2.16 -8.80
N THR A 48 1.47 2.60 -7.58
CA THR A 48 1.04 1.74 -6.49
C THR A 48 -0.47 1.51 -6.62
N PRO A 49 -1.00 0.34 -6.25
CA PRO A 49 -2.43 0.10 -6.24
C PRO A 49 -3.18 0.98 -5.22
N PHE A 50 -2.44 1.81 -4.47
CA PHE A 50 -2.93 2.66 -3.39
C PHE A 50 -3.34 4.06 -3.86
N GLY A 51 -3.21 4.35 -5.16
CA GLY A 51 -3.52 5.67 -5.73
C GLY A 51 -2.34 6.64 -5.66
N ARG A 52 -2.64 7.92 -5.53
CA ARG A 52 -1.59 8.96 -5.47
C ARG A 52 -0.87 8.92 -4.12
N PRO A 53 0.45 9.18 -4.08
CA PRO A 53 1.15 9.39 -2.83
C PRO A 53 0.45 10.45 -1.98
N VAL A 54 0.28 10.17 -0.70
CA VAL A 54 -0.30 11.14 0.24
C VAL A 54 0.78 12.15 0.59
N GLU A 55 0.53 13.42 0.29
CA GLU A 55 1.41 14.50 0.70
C GLU A 55 1.17 14.83 2.18
N PRO A 56 2.23 15.00 2.99
CA PRO A 56 2.08 15.42 4.37
C PRO A 56 1.33 16.75 4.46
N TRP A 57 0.45 16.87 5.45
CA TRP A 57 -0.21 18.13 5.73
C TRP A 57 0.82 19.17 6.19
N HIS A 58 0.77 20.36 5.63
CA HIS A 58 1.80 21.39 5.78
C HIS A 58 1.75 22.13 7.13
N ASP A 59 0.60 22.15 7.79
CA ASP A 59 0.44 22.82 9.08
C ASP A 59 0.60 21.85 10.26
N PRO A 60 1.03 22.32 11.43
CA PRO A 60 1.04 21.50 12.64
C PRO A 60 -0.35 20.97 12.97
N VAL A 61 -0.44 19.68 13.27
CA VAL A 61 -1.69 19.00 13.62
C VAL A 61 -1.69 18.63 15.10
N ASP A 62 -2.79 18.93 15.80
CA ASP A 62 -3.02 18.39 17.13
C ASP A 62 -3.29 16.88 17.01
N GLY A 63 -2.32 16.08 17.44
CA GLY A 63 -2.38 14.62 17.36
C GLY A 63 -3.52 14.03 18.19
N VAL A 64 -3.88 14.64 19.32
CA VAL A 64 -5.00 14.18 20.17
C VAL A 64 -6.32 14.40 19.45
N ALA A 65 -6.56 15.60 18.95
CA ALA A 65 -7.77 15.93 18.21
C ALA A 65 -7.90 15.07 16.94
N HIS A 66 -6.77 14.76 16.28
CA HIS A 66 -6.75 13.89 15.12
C HIS A 66 -7.13 12.44 15.45
N LEU A 67 -6.57 11.86 16.52
CA LEU A 67 -6.94 10.52 17.01
C LEU A 67 -8.41 10.45 17.44
N ASP A 68 -8.91 11.47 18.13
CA ASP A 68 -10.31 11.56 18.49
C ASP A 68 -11.24 11.61 17.26
N SER A 69 -10.83 12.32 16.22
CA SER A 69 -11.57 12.38 14.95
C SER A 69 -11.67 11.00 14.28
N ILE A 70 -10.57 10.24 14.27
CA ILE A 70 -10.55 8.87 13.75
C ILE A 70 -11.47 7.98 14.60
N PHE A 71 -11.36 8.06 15.93
CA PHE A 71 -12.17 7.28 16.85
C PHE A 71 -13.68 7.55 16.67
N GLU A 72 -14.10 8.81 16.62
CA GLU A 72 -15.50 9.18 16.42
C GLU A 72 -15.99 8.77 15.01
N THR A 73 -15.11 8.80 14.01
CA THR A 73 -15.43 8.28 12.67
C THR A 73 -15.72 6.77 12.72
N LEU A 74 -14.86 5.98 13.35
CA LEU A 74 -15.10 4.54 13.51
C LEU A 74 -16.37 4.25 14.31
N LYS A 75 -16.57 4.95 15.41
CA LYS A 75 -17.73 4.81 16.29
C LYS A 75 -19.05 5.13 15.59
N ARG A 76 -19.04 6.01 14.62
CA ARG A 76 -20.22 6.36 13.82
C ARG A 76 -20.74 5.18 13.00
N PHE A 77 -19.86 4.30 12.54
CA PHE A 77 -20.22 3.20 11.63
C PHE A 77 -20.15 1.83 12.28
N ILE A 78 -19.44 1.67 13.38
CA ILE A 78 -19.15 0.37 14.00
C ILE A 78 -19.71 0.35 15.43
N ALA A 79 -20.66 -0.54 15.66
CA ALA A 79 -21.19 -0.83 17.01
C ALA A 79 -20.27 -1.83 17.72
N ALA A 80 -19.25 -1.32 18.41
CA ALA A 80 -18.31 -2.11 19.20
C ALA A 80 -17.99 -1.41 20.53
N LYS A 81 -17.33 -2.15 21.44
CA LYS A 81 -16.86 -1.55 22.70
C LYS A 81 -15.86 -0.43 22.43
N PRO A 82 -15.86 0.65 23.20
CA PRO A 82 -14.94 1.78 23.01
C PRO A 82 -13.47 1.36 22.99
N GLU A 83 -13.09 0.35 23.76
CA GLU A 83 -11.71 -0.17 23.81
C GLU A 83 -11.27 -0.77 22.45
N VAL A 84 -12.19 -1.48 21.78
CA VAL A 84 -11.95 -2.05 20.45
C VAL A 84 -11.75 -0.93 19.42
N LEU A 85 -12.60 0.09 19.47
CA LEU A 85 -12.49 1.24 18.55
C LEU A 85 -11.21 2.04 18.81
N ARG A 86 -10.81 2.23 20.06
CA ARG A 86 -9.53 2.87 20.43
C ARG A 86 -8.36 2.06 19.91
N ALA A 87 -8.38 0.73 20.09
CA ALA A 87 -7.33 -0.14 19.56
C ALA A 87 -7.25 -0.05 18.02
N ALA A 88 -8.38 -0.05 17.32
CA ALA A 88 -8.42 0.12 15.87
C ALA A 88 -7.88 1.50 15.44
N THR A 89 -8.24 2.58 16.13
CA THR A 89 -7.74 3.93 15.92
C THR A 89 -6.21 3.98 16.04
N LEU A 90 -5.69 3.47 17.15
CA LEU A 90 -4.24 3.48 17.41
C LEU A 90 -3.49 2.61 16.42
N TRP A 91 -4.00 1.42 16.09
CA TRP A 91 -3.36 0.53 15.12
C TRP A 91 -3.34 1.14 13.72
N THR A 92 -4.43 1.76 13.29
CA THR A 92 -4.53 2.45 12.01
C THR A 92 -3.51 3.58 11.92
N SER A 93 -3.42 4.41 12.95
CA SER A 93 -2.44 5.50 13.03
C SER A 93 -1.02 4.98 13.08
N PHE A 94 -0.77 3.86 13.77
CA PHE A 94 0.52 3.20 13.87
C PHE A 94 1.10 2.82 12.49
N THR A 95 0.26 2.46 11.51
CA THR A 95 0.73 2.08 10.16
C THR A 95 1.54 3.19 9.47
N TRP A 96 1.34 4.45 9.84
CA TRP A 96 2.06 5.60 9.31
C TRP A 96 3.46 5.78 9.90
N PHE A 97 3.73 5.12 11.04
CA PHE A 97 5.01 5.15 11.76
C PHE A 97 5.77 3.83 11.66
N ILE A 98 5.38 2.94 10.73
CA ILE A 98 5.93 1.59 10.64
C ILE A 98 7.45 1.57 10.39
N ASP A 99 7.97 2.57 9.71
CA ASP A 99 9.39 2.67 9.39
C ASP A 99 10.25 2.99 10.63
N ASP A 100 9.64 3.56 11.69
CA ASP A 100 10.31 3.98 12.93
C ASP A 100 10.25 2.92 14.04
N VAL A 101 9.57 1.79 13.79
CA VAL A 101 9.34 0.76 14.81
C VAL A 101 9.96 -0.57 14.43
N ARG A 102 10.38 -1.33 15.46
CA ARG A 102 11.02 -2.64 15.25
C ARG A 102 10.03 -3.81 15.25
N VAL A 103 8.88 -3.62 15.87
CA VAL A 103 7.86 -4.66 16.04
C VAL A 103 6.51 -4.10 15.66
N ALA A 104 5.88 -4.70 14.66
CA ALA A 104 4.53 -4.35 14.21
C ALA A 104 3.51 -5.29 14.85
N PRO A 105 2.57 -4.81 15.68
CA PRO A 105 1.53 -5.65 16.22
C PRO A 105 0.56 -6.10 15.14
N LEU A 106 0.21 -7.38 15.14
CA LEU A 106 -0.87 -7.90 14.31
C LEU A 106 -2.23 -7.52 14.91
N ALA A 107 -3.12 -6.97 14.10
CA ALA A 107 -4.51 -6.74 14.47
C ALA A 107 -5.37 -7.92 14.02
N ILE A 108 -5.94 -8.66 14.97
CA ILE A 108 -6.83 -9.79 14.68
C ILE A 108 -8.27 -9.37 15.03
N ILE A 109 -9.12 -9.26 14.01
CA ILE A 109 -10.53 -8.89 14.17
C ILE A 109 -11.36 -10.17 14.23
N THR A 110 -11.88 -10.49 15.42
CA THR A 110 -12.73 -11.65 15.64
C THR A 110 -14.13 -11.23 16.07
N SER A 111 -15.12 -12.05 15.79
CA SER A 111 -16.46 -11.89 16.34
C SER A 111 -17.14 -13.25 16.49
N PRO A 112 -18.02 -13.41 17.49
CA PRO A 112 -18.70 -14.69 17.72
C PRO A 112 -19.71 -15.02 16.62
N GLU A 113 -20.26 -14.03 15.92
CA GLU A 113 -21.30 -14.22 14.93
C GLU A 113 -20.91 -13.74 13.53
N LYS A 114 -21.53 -14.30 12.51
CA LYS A 114 -21.43 -13.81 11.13
C LYS A 114 -22.18 -12.48 10.99
N ARG A 115 -21.74 -11.62 10.08
CA ARG A 115 -22.37 -10.32 9.76
C ARG A 115 -22.32 -9.27 10.89
N CYS A 116 -21.37 -9.34 11.81
CA CYS A 116 -21.19 -8.36 12.88
C CYS A 116 -20.26 -7.18 12.53
N GLY A 117 -20.10 -6.86 11.27
CA GLY A 117 -19.38 -5.64 10.85
C GLY A 117 -17.87 -5.79 10.73
N LYS A 118 -17.28 -7.01 10.76
CA LYS A 118 -15.82 -7.22 10.57
C LYS A 118 -15.33 -6.63 9.26
N THR A 119 -15.94 -7.00 8.16
CA THR A 119 -15.60 -6.49 6.82
C THR A 119 -15.76 -4.97 6.72
N LEU A 120 -16.79 -4.40 7.38
CA LEU A 120 -16.96 -2.95 7.42
C LEU A 120 -15.82 -2.29 8.21
N LEU A 121 -15.43 -2.85 9.36
CA LEU A 121 -14.30 -2.34 10.13
C LEU A 121 -12.99 -2.43 9.33
N SER A 122 -12.70 -3.57 8.71
CA SER A 122 -11.54 -3.75 7.83
C SER A 122 -11.51 -2.74 6.68
N THR A 123 -12.68 -2.50 6.06
CA THR A 123 -12.81 -1.51 4.98
C THR A 123 -12.58 -0.08 5.48
N LEU A 124 -13.10 0.29 6.64
CA LEU A 124 -12.85 1.61 7.24
C LEU A 124 -11.38 1.80 7.60
N MET A 125 -10.77 0.78 8.23
CA MET A 125 -9.35 0.81 8.57
C MET A 125 -8.49 0.92 7.31
N SER A 126 -8.82 0.22 6.23
CA SER A 126 -8.08 0.31 4.96
C SER A 126 -8.10 1.72 4.35
N ARG A 127 -9.13 2.52 4.63
CA ARG A 127 -9.20 3.92 4.15
C ARG A 127 -8.31 4.88 4.94
N LEU A 128 -7.85 4.45 6.11
CA LEU A 128 -7.10 5.26 7.06
C LEU A 128 -5.64 4.79 7.21
N CYS A 129 -5.33 3.54 6.86
CA CYS A 129 -3.98 2.99 6.90
C CYS A 129 -3.09 3.54 5.78
N ARG A 130 -1.78 3.50 6.04
CA ARG A 130 -0.76 3.76 5.02
C ARG A 130 -0.71 2.61 4.02
N ASP A 131 -0.75 2.92 2.73
CA ASP A 131 -0.59 1.98 1.61
C ASP A 131 -1.39 0.66 1.79
N PRO A 132 -2.72 0.73 1.95
CA PRO A 132 -3.54 -0.42 2.31
C PRO A 132 -3.74 -1.38 1.14
N LEU A 133 -3.47 -2.67 1.35
CA LEU A 133 -3.84 -3.75 0.44
C LEU A 133 -4.90 -4.63 1.10
N LEU A 134 -6.15 -4.42 0.71
CA LEU A 134 -7.28 -5.25 1.16
C LEU A 134 -7.43 -6.44 0.21
N ALA A 135 -7.27 -7.66 0.73
CA ALA A 135 -7.37 -8.89 -0.02
C ALA A 135 -8.27 -9.91 0.69
N SER A 136 -9.21 -10.49 -0.05
CA SER A 136 -10.08 -11.56 0.43
C SER A 136 -9.69 -12.93 -0.12
N ASN A 137 -9.00 -12.96 -1.25
CA ASN A 137 -8.51 -14.21 -1.87
C ASN A 137 -7.27 -13.88 -2.71
N ILE A 138 -6.10 -14.08 -2.12
CA ILE A 138 -4.82 -13.82 -2.77
C ILE A 138 -3.95 -15.07 -2.72
N SER A 139 -3.34 -15.46 -3.84
CA SER A 139 -2.40 -16.58 -3.82
C SER A 139 -1.11 -16.21 -3.06
N PRO A 140 -0.41 -17.19 -2.44
CA PRO A 140 0.84 -16.94 -1.74
C PRO A 140 1.86 -16.19 -2.60
N SER A 141 2.04 -16.60 -3.85
CA SER A 141 2.98 -15.98 -4.79
C SER A 141 2.61 -14.55 -5.14
N ALA A 142 1.31 -14.23 -5.28
CA ALA A 142 0.86 -12.86 -5.52
C ALA A 142 1.07 -11.99 -4.27
N LEU A 143 0.82 -12.53 -3.09
CA LEU A 143 1.05 -11.85 -1.82
C LEU A 143 2.53 -11.51 -1.63
N PHE A 144 3.44 -12.48 -1.84
CA PHE A 144 4.88 -12.26 -1.76
C PHE A 144 5.34 -11.14 -2.68
N ARG A 145 4.93 -11.18 -3.96
CA ARG A 145 5.26 -10.13 -4.93
C ARG A 145 4.72 -8.76 -4.54
N SER A 146 3.52 -8.73 -3.96
CA SER A 146 2.89 -7.48 -3.50
C SER A 146 3.66 -6.87 -2.33
N ILE A 147 4.07 -7.70 -1.36
CA ILE A 147 4.86 -7.27 -0.20
C ILE A 147 6.23 -6.77 -0.65
N GLU A 148 6.92 -7.52 -1.50
CA GLU A 148 8.23 -7.15 -2.01
C GLU A 148 8.20 -5.82 -2.79
N LYS A 149 7.22 -5.69 -3.68
CA LYS A 149 7.11 -4.54 -4.58
C LYS A 149 6.62 -3.27 -3.88
N TRP A 150 5.63 -3.39 -3.00
CA TRP A 150 4.87 -2.25 -2.49
C TRP A 150 4.97 -2.04 -0.97
N LYS A 151 5.41 -3.04 -0.21
CA LYS A 151 5.46 -3.00 1.27
C LYS A 151 4.14 -2.49 1.90
N PRO A 152 3.00 -3.05 1.54
CA PRO A 152 1.70 -2.52 1.91
C PRO A 152 1.35 -2.79 3.38
N THR A 153 0.41 -2.02 3.93
CA THR A 153 -0.37 -2.45 5.08
C THR A 153 -1.36 -3.52 4.62
N LEU A 154 -1.05 -4.78 4.91
CA LEU A 154 -1.85 -5.91 4.46
C LEU A 154 -3.08 -6.10 5.34
N ILE A 155 -4.26 -6.10 4.74
CA ILE A 155 -5.54 -6.35 5.40
C ILE A 155 -6.18 -7.56 4.73
N LEU A 156 -6.25 -8.68 5.47
CA LEU A 156 -6.82 -9.93 4.96
C LEU A 156 -8.22 -10.13 5.51
N ASP A 157 -9.19 -10.28 4.63
CA ASP A 157 -10.55 -10.71 5.00
C ASP A 157 -10.70 -12.22 4.76
N GLU A 158 -11.61 -12.87 5.47
CA GLU A 158 -11.88 -14.31 5.38
C GLU A 158 -10.66 -15.23 5.64
N THR A 159 -9.78 -14.81 6.56
CA THR A 159 -8.53 -15.52 6.88
C THR A 159 -8.75 -16.93 7.44
N ASP A 160 -9.91 -17.24 7.99
CA ASP A 160 -10.20 -18.53 8.63
C ASP A 160 -10.07 -19.74 7.66
N THR A 161 -10.47 -19.57 6.41
CA THR A 161 -10.34 -20.60 5.38
C THR A 161 -8.95 -20.57 4.76
N PHE A 162 -8.47 -19.39 4.46
CA PHE A 162 -7.24 -19.13 3.70
C PHE A 162 -5.97 -19.53 4.48
N LEU A 163 -5.89 -19.24 5.79
CA LEU A 163 -4.73 -19.60 6.61
C LEU A 163 -4.73 -21.08 7.04
N LYS A 164 -5.87 -21.76 7.03
CA LYS A 164 -5.93 -23.19 7.33
C LYS A 164 -5.31 -24.04 6.22
N GLU A 165 -5.44 -23.58 4.99
CA GLU A 165 -5.00 -24.32 3.79
C GLU A 165 -3.57 -23.97 3.35
N ASN A 166 -2.95 -22.90 3.92
CA ASN A 166 -1.65 -22.39 3.50
C ASN A 166 -0.70 -22.17 4.67
N GLU A 167 0.17 -23.19 4.93
CA GLU A 167 1.21 -23.08 5.96
C GLU A 167 2.24 -22.00 5.65
N ASP A 168 2.60 -21.82 4.38
CA ASP A 168 3.56 -20.79 3.93
C ASP A 168 3.08 -19.38 4.26
N LEU A 169 1.78 -19.12 4.06
CA LEU A 169 1.17 -17.83 4.42
C LEU A 169 1.14 -17.60 5.93
N ARG A 170 0.86 -18.65 6.69
CA ARG A 170 0.91 -18.57 8.15
C ARG A 170 2.33 -18.25 8.63
N GLY A 171 3.33 -18.90 8.03
CA GLY A 171 4.74 -18.63 8.27
C GLY A 171 5.10 -17.18 7.96
N LEU A 172 4.66 -16.66 6.81
CA LEU A 172 4.90 -15.28 6.39
C LEU A 172 4.29 -14.26 7.37
N ILE A 173 3.02 -14.45 7.74
CA ILE A 173 2.34 -13.54 8.68
C ILE A 173 3.02 -13.59 10.05
N ASN A 174 3.38 -14.78 10.53
CA ASN A 174 4.04 -14.94 11.82
C ASN A 174 5.46 -14.38 11.85
N SER A 175 6.21 -14.41 10.75
CA SER A 175 7.56 -13.83 10.67
C SER A 175 7.53 -12.33 10.40
N GLY A 176 6.49 -11.81 9.76
CA GLY A 176 6.38 -10.42 9.30
C GLY A 176 6.24 -9.37 10.40
N HIS A 177 5.97 -9.78 11.65
CA HIS A 177 5.73 -8.82 12.75
C HIS A 177 7.02 -8.19 13.33
N THR A 178 8.19 -8.73 13.04
CA THR A 178 9.48 -8.23 13.57
C THR A 178 10.40 -7.89 12.41
N GLN A 179 10.87 -6.66 12.32
CA GLN A 179 11.70 -6.16 11.22
C GLN A 179 12.95 -7.03 10.96
N ASN A 180 13.60 -7.52 12.00
CA ASN A 180 14.82 -8.33 11.89
C ASN A 180 14.58 -9.78 11.43
N THR A 181 13.36 -10.29 11.51
CA THR A 181 12.98 -11.66 11.15
C THR A 181 12.02 -11.73 9.97
N ALA A 182 11.64 -10.58 9.42
CA ALA A 182 10.70 -10.47 8.29
C ALA A 182 11.36 -10.83 6.94
N PHE A 183 12.16 -11.89 6.91
CA PHE A 183 12.77 -12.39 5.69
C PHE A 183 12.19 -13.77 5.36
N VAL A 184 11.66 -13.90 4.15
CA VAL A 184 11.27 -15.19 3.59
C VAL A 184 12.11 -15.45 2.35
N ILE A 185 12.85 -16.55 2.35
CA ILE A 185 13.65 -16.99 1.20
C ILE A 185 12.78 -17.94 0.39
N GLY A 186 12.35 -17.51 -0.78
CA GLY A 186 11.63 -18.34 -1.75
C GLY A 186 12.53 -18.68 -2.94
N CYS A 187 12.52 -19.93 -3.40
CA CYS A 187 13.11 -20.28 -4.69
C CYS A 187 12.12 -19.91 -5.80
N THR A 188 12.46 -18.95 -6.63
CA THR A 188 11.79 -18.74 -7.92
C THR A 188 12.36 -19.76 -8.89
N GLY A 189 11.56 -20.76 -9.26
CA GLY A 189 11.91 -21.64 -10.38
C GLY A 189 11.93 -20.79 -11.66
N GLU A 190 13.08 -20.74 -12.34
CA GLU A 190 13.15 -20.30 -13.73
C GLU A 190 12.46 -21.39 -14.57
N ASN A 191 11.37 -21.03 -15.26
CA ASN A 191 10.82 -21.76 -16.41
C ASN A 191 11.17 -21.00 -17.68
#